data_130ee41cf8f34fd100a0eac917aeecd2
#
_entry.id   130ee41cf8f34fd100a0eac917aeecd2
#
_cell.length_a   1.000
_cell.length_b   1.000
_cell.length_c   1.000
_cell.angle_alpha   90.00
_cell.angle_beta   90.00
_cell.angle_gamma   90.00
#
_symmetry.space_group_name_H-M   'P 1'
#
loop_
_entity.id
_entity.type
_entity.pdbx_description
1 polymer ?
#
loop_
_entity_poly.entity_id
_entity_poly.type
_entity_poly.pdbx_seq_one_letter_code
_entity_poly.pdbx_strand_id
1 'polypeptide(L)'
;EVLKRRKKIMNEWKSFREKGRIVERNFYKKHLTNAIESSNYQDFNEHWDVQGNLDGKIFKFDIKGLKKTNRWDLNTQDDNAWVEGTNVRGKPGWVKGKADYIVFERNDYWLLVNREELLERVESKLKEKNYEKGKGVYQIYQREGRQDKITLVPYKDIENLKDIKKLDK
;
A
#
# COMPACT_ATOMS: atom_id res chain seq x y z
N GLU A 1 -16.48 0.57 -31.64
CA GLU A 1 -15.17 1.00 -31.09
C GLU A 1 -15.23 1.29 -29.59
N VAL A 2 -16.24 2.03 -29.12
CA VAL A 2 -16.46 2.34 -27.68
C VAL A 2 -16.63 1.07 -26.84
N LEU A 3 -17.37 0.08 -27.32
CA LEU A 3 -17.57 -1.21 -26.64
C LEU A 3 -16.29 -2.03 -26.57
N LYS A 4 -15.45 -2.01 -27.60
CA LYS A 4 -14.14 -2.67 -27.60
C LYS A 4 -13.18 -2.02 -26.59
N ARG A 5 -13.18 -0.68 -26.52
CA ARG A 5 -12.37 0.08 -25.56
C ARG A 5 -12.80 -0.19 -24.11
N ARG A 6 -14.11 -0.23 -23.84
CA ARG A 6 -14.65 -0.59 -22.50
C ARG A 6 -14.27 -2.01 -22.10
N LYS A 7 -14.35 -2.97 -23.01
CA LYS A 7 -13.98 -4.37 -22.77
C LYS A 7 -12.48 -4.53 -22.49
N LYS A 8 -11.65 -3.79 -23.23
CA LYS A 8 -10.20 -3.76 -22.99
C LYS A 8 -9.86 -3.20 -21.62
N ILE A 9 -10.43 -2.05 -21.25
CA ILE A 9 -10.24 -1.43 -19.94
C ILE A 9 -10.70 -2.37 -18.84
N MET A 10 -11.86 -3.01 -18.97
CA MET A 10 -12.39 -3.94 -17.98
C MET A 10 -11.53 -5.19 -17.81
N ASN A 11 -10.92 -5.69 -18.89
CA ASN A 11 -9.99 -6.82 -18.83
C ASN A 11 -8.65 -6.42 -18.18
N GLU A 12 -8.15 -5.23 -18.44
CA GLU A 12 -6.96 -4.68 -17.78
C GLU A 12 -7.19 -4.54 -16.26
N TRP A 13 -8.35 -4.01 -15.85
CA TRP A 13 -8.73 -3.90 -14.43
C TRP A 13 -8.83 -5.27 -13.73
N LYS A 14 -9.41 -6.26 -14.38
CA LYS A 14 -9.47 -7.63 -13.86
C LYS A 14 -8.07 -8.21 -13.67
N SER A 15 -7.17 -8.00 -14.64
CA SER A 15 -5.78 -8.46 -14.57
C SER A 15 -5.00 -7.81 -13.42
N PHE A 16 -5.19 -6.51 -13.17
CA PHE A 16 -4.55 -5.81 -12.05
C PHE A 16 -5.06 -6.29 -10.69
N ARG A 17 -6.37 -6.49 -10.54
CA ARG A 17 -6.97 -7.05 -9.32
C ARG A 17 -6.45 -8.44 -9.03
N GLU A 18 -6.35 -9.28 -10.05
CA GLU A 18 -5.90 -10.65 -9.91
C GLU A 18 -4.43 -10.73 -9.50
N LYS A 19 -3.58 -9.88 -10.07
CA LYS A 19 -2.17 -9.74 -9.64
C LYS A 19 -2.05 -9.32 -8.17
N GLY A 20 -2.85 -8.36 -7.73
CA GLY A 20 -2.91 -7.95 -6.33
C GLY A 20 -3.30 -9.11 -5.40
N ARG A 21 -4.32 -9.86 -5.75
CA ARG A 21 -4.77 -11.04 -4.98
C ARG A 21 -3.72 -12.14 -4.89
N ILE A 22 -2.92 -12.35 -5.94
CA ILE A 22 -1.82 -13.32 -5.92
C ILE A 22 -0.77 -12.89 -4.90
N VAL A 23 -0.38 -11.64 -4.88
CA VAL A 23 0.57 -11.08 -3.91
C VAL A 23 0.04 -11.24 -2.48
N GLU A 24 -1.21 -10.87 -2.23
CA GLU A 24 -1.86 -11.03 -0.93
C GLU A 24 -1.85 -12.48 -0.46
N ARG A 25 -2.25 -13.42 -1.32
CA ARG A 25 -2.25 -14.86 -1.02
C ARG A 25 -0.85 -15.39 -0.75
N ASN A 26 0.14 -14.99 -1.51
CA ASN A 26 1.52 -15.41 -1.30
C ASN A 26 2.00 -15.04 0.11
N PHE A 27 1.60 -13.87 0.61
CA PHE A 27 1.90 -13.47 1.97
C PHE A 27 1.13 -14.29 3.01
N TYR A 28 -0.21 -14.25 2.99
CA TYR A 28 -0.97 -14.80 4.11
C TYR A 28 -0.96 -16.32 4.18
N LYS A 29 -0.88 -17.02 3.06
CA LYS A 29 -0.78 -18.48 3.05
C LYS A 29 0.50 -18.99 3.70
N LYS A 30 1.57 -18.23 3.59
CA LYS A 30 2.86 -18.60 4.19
C LYS A 30 2.97 -18.19 5.65
N HIS A 31 2.48 -17.02 6.01
CA HIS A 31 2.80 -16.38 7.29
C HIS A 31 1.67 -16.31 8.30
N LEU A 32 0.42 -16.44 7.88
CA LEU A 32 -0.73 -16.31 8.77
C LEU A 32 -1.43 -17.65 8.97
N THR A 33 -1.95 -17.88 10.17
CA THR A 33 -2.91 -18.94 10.45
C THR A 33 -4.31 -18.36 10.62
N ASN A 34 -5.34 -19.15 10.29
CA ASN A 34 -6.75 -18.73 10.35
C ASN A 34 -7.01 -17.42 9.59
N ALA A 35 -6.43 -17.28 8.40
CA ALA A 35 -6.58 -16.10 7.58
C ALA A 35 -8.00 -15.98 7.02
N ILE A 36 -8.58 -14.78 7.15
CA ILE A 36 -9.90 -14.41 6.64
C ILE A 36 -9.73 -13.18 5.75
N GLU A 37 -10.07 -13.31 4.47
CA GLU A 37 -10.05 -12.19 3.53
C GLU A 37 -11.12 -11.16 3.89
N SER A 38 -10.80 -9.87 3.68
CA SER A 38 -11.76 -8.79 3.88
C SER A 38 -12.92 -8.86 2.88
N SER A 39 -14.08 -8.35 3.28
CA SER A 39 -15.18 -8.08 2.36
C SER A 39 -14.84 -6.88 1.45
N ASN A 40 -15.57 -6.72 0.36
CA ASN A 40 -15.42 -5.55 -0.52
C ASN A 40 -15.61 -4.23 0.24
N TYR A 41 -16.55 -4.18 1.19
CA TYR A 41 -16.77 -3.01 2.03
C TYR A 41 -15.52 -2.69 2.89
N GLN A 42 -14.96 -3.71 3.52
CA GLN A 42 -13.79 -3.57 4.39
C GLN A 42 -12.54 -3.16 3.58
N ASP A 43 -12.34 -3.75 2.42
CA ASP A 43 -11.25 -3.36 1.52
C ASP A 43 -11.38 -1.89 1.09
N PHE A 44 -12.56 -1.47 0.61
CA PHE A 44 -12.78 -0.12 0.11
C PHE A 44 -12.82 0.97 1.18
N ASN A 45 -13.38 0.69 2.37
CA ASN A 45 -13.65 1.71 3.39
C ASN A 45 -12.73 1.60 4.60
N GLU A 46 -12.26 0.41 4.94
CA GLU A 46 -11.38 0.17 6.07
C GLU A 46 -9.92 -0.05 5.67
N HIS A 47 -9.67 -0.30 4.39
CA HIS A 47 -8.32 -0.48 3.83
C HIS A 47 -7.51 -1.59 4.51
N TRP A 48 -8.05 -2.80 4.54
CA TRP A 48 -7.31 -4.00 4.90
C TRP A 48 -7.72 -5.17 4.00
N ASP A 49 -6.79 -6.09 3.75
CA ASP A 49 -6.96 -7.20 2.81
C ASP A 49 -7.27 -8.51 3.51
N VAL A 50 -6.61 -8.78 4.63
CA VAL A 50 -6.71 -10.04 5.35
C VAL A 50 -6.54 -9.83 6.86
N GLN A 51 -7.31 -10.60 7.62
CA GLN A 51 -7.13 -10.73 9.08
C GLN A 51 -6.60 -12.14 9.35
N GLY A 52 -5.62 -12.27 10.23
CA GLY A 52 -5.08 -13.57 10.58
C GLY A 52 -4.17 -13.52 11.80
N ASN A 53 -3.81 -14.70 12.26
CA ASN A 53 -2.92 -14.87 13.40
C ASN A 53 -1.46 -14.84 12.95
N LEU A 54 -0.68 -13.99 13.59
CA LEU A 54 0.78 -13.93 13.48
C LEU A 54 1.37 -13.96 14.88
N ASP A 55 2.22 -14.95 15.15
CA ASP A 55 2.88 -15.12 16.46
C ASP A 55 1.90 -15.14 17.65
N GLY A 56 0.74 -15.77 17.47
CA GLY A 56 -0.26 -15.92 18.55
C GLY A 56 -1.22 -14.75 18.71
N LYS A 57 -1.13 -13.71 17.88
CA LYS A 57 -2.01 -12.54 17.92
C LYS A 57 -2.73 -12.34 16.58
N ILE A 58 -3.97 -11.87 16.65
CA ILE A 58 -4.80 -11.58 15.48
C ILE A 58 -4.61 -10.12 15.07
N PHE A 59 -4.24 -9.90 13.80
CA PHE A 59 -4.05 -8.59 13.21
C PHE A 59 -4.76 -8.47 11.86
N LYS A 60 -5.05 -7.24 11.47
CA LYS A 60 -5.48 -6.86 10.11
C LYS A 60 -4.29 -6.34 9.33
N PHE A 61 -4.14 -6.84 8.09
CA PHE A 61 -3.03 -6.51 7.21
C PHE A 61 -3.52 -5.89 5.92
N ASP A 62 -2.84 -4.84 5.49
CA ASP A 62 -2.98 -4.25 4.16
C ASP A 62 -1.69 -4.52 3.39
N ILE A 63 -1.78 -5.28 2.29
CA ILE A 63 -0.62 -5.83 1.58
C ILE A 63 -0.37 -5.05 0.30
N LYS A 64 0.84 -4.54 0.17
CA LYS A 64 1.29 -3.74 -0.97
C LYS A 64 2.37 -4.47 -1.74
N GLY A 65 2.05 -4.87 -2.97
CA GLY A 65 3.02 -5.48 -3.88
C GLY A 65 4.09 -4.51 -4.35
N LEU A 66 5.15 -5.04 -4.94
CA LEU A 66 6.22 -4.27 -5.58
C LEU A 66 5.66 -3.26 -6.57
N LYS A 67 6.12 -2.03 -6.50
CA LYS A 67 5.66 -0.91 -7.35
C LYS A 67 6.82 -0.33 -8.15
N LYS A 68 6.49 0.24 -9.31
CA LYS A 68 7.40 1.09 -10.10
C LYS A 68 7.22 2.53 -9.68
N THR A 69 8.28 3.33 -9.77
CA THR A 69 8.19 4.78 -9.52
C THR A 69 7.28 5.46 -10.54
N ASN A 70 7.41 5.05 -11.79
CA ASN A 70 6.58 5.54 -12.89
C ASN A 70 6.29 4.41 -13.89
N ARG A 71 5.38 4.66 -14.82
CA ARG A 71 4.92 3.66 -15.79
C ARG A 71 6.03 3.10 -16.69
N TRP A 72 7.06 3.88 -16.94
CA TRP A 72 8.12 3.57 -17.90
C TRP A 72 9.33 2.89 -17.27
N ASP A 73 9.39 2.80 -15.94
CA ASP A 73 10.47 2.10 -15.25
C ASP A 73 10.45 0.61 -15.57
N LEU A 74 11.59 0.06 -15.92
CA LEU A 74 11.76 -1.37 -16.14
C LEU A 74 11.84 -2.13 -14.82
N ASN A 75 12.41 -1.51 -13.79
CA ASN A 75 12.60 -2.09 -12.46
C ASN A 75 11.56 -1.59 -11.46
N THR A 76 11.34 -2.37 -10.41
CA THR A 76 10.53 -1.95 -9.25
C THR A 76 11.24 -0.87 -8.45
N GLN A 77 10.45 -0.05 -7.74
CA GLN A 77 10.98 0.96 -6.83
C GLN A 77 11.52 0.30 -5.56
N ASP A 78 12.83 0.38 -5.35
CA ASP A 78 13.48 -0.21 -4.17
C ASP A 78 13.79 0.82 -3.08
N ASP A 79 13.89 2.11 -3.40
CA ASP A 79 14.29 3.14 -2.46
C ASP A 79 13.13 3.73 -1.66
N ASN A 80 11.97 3.89 -2.28
CA ASN A 80 10.85 4.60 -1.69
C ASN A 80 9.53 3.84 -1.87
N ALA A 81 8.65 3.96 -0.88
CA ALA A 81 7.26 3.50 -0.97
C ALA A 81 6.32 4.64 -1.34
N TRP A 82 5.33 4.38 -2.18
CA TRP A 82 4.18 5.27 -2.34
C TRP A 82 3.21 5.08 -1.17
N VAL A 83 2.90 6.16 -0.46
CA VAL A 83 1.96 6.17 0.65
C VAL A 83 0.78 7.07 0.32
N GLU A 84 -0.43 6.53 0.41
CA GLU A 84 -1.68 7.23 0.08
C GLU A 84 -2.34 7.78 1.33
N GLY A 85 -2.39 9.11 1.44
CA GLY A 85 -3.10 9.82 2.51
C GLY A 85 -4.54 10.18 2.16
N THR A 86 -4.84 10.34 0.87
CA THR A 86 -6.18 10.57 0.32
C THR A 86 -6.36 9.70 -0.91
N ASN A 87 -7.47 9.01 -1.01
CA ASN A 87 -7.75 8.12 -2.14
C ASN A 87 -8.35 8.87 -3.35
N VAL A 88 -8.56 8.16 -4.45
CA VAL A 88 -9.10 8.73 -5.71
C VAL A 88 -10.50 9.35 -5.58
N ARG A 89 -11.24 9.03 -4.52
CA ARG A 89 -12.57 9.57 -4.21
C ARG A 89 -12.53 10.74 -3.23
N GLY A 90 -11.35 11.23 -2.86
CA GLY A 90 -11.18 12.30 -1.87
C GLY A 90 -11.43 11.87 -0.41
N LYS A 91 -11.52 10.56 -0.15
CA LYS A 91 -11.68 9.98 1.18
C LYS A 91 -10.30 9.64 1.78
N PRO A 92 -10.21 9.36 3.11
CA PRO A 92 -8.95 8.91 3.69
C PRO A 92 -8.36 7.73 2.92
N GLY A 93 -7.06 7.80 2.63
CA GLY A 93 -6.29 6.76 1.97
C GLY A 93 -5.94 5.61 2.91
N TRP A 94 -5.27 4.61 2.38
CA TRP A 94 -5.00 3.37 3.12
C TRP A 94 -4.12 3.57 4.37
N VAL A 95 -3.22 4.56 4.40
CA VAL A 95 -2.41 4.80 5.60
C VAL A 95 -3.25 5.29 6.79
N LYS A 96 -4.44 5.81 6.54
CA LYS A 96 -5.43 6.24 7.53
C LYS A 96 -6.55 5.20 7.76
N GLY A 97 -6.38 4.00 7.23
CA GLY A 97 -7.35 2.92 7.36
C GLY A 97 -7.29 2.20 8.72
N LYS A 98 -7.85 0.99 8.75
CA LYS A 98 -7.98 0.18 9.97
C LYS A 98 -7.05 -1.03 10.01
N ALA A 99 -6.09 -1.15 9.11
CA ALA A 99 -5.06 -2.17 9.22
C ALA A 99 -4.18 -1.92 10.45
N ASP A 100 -3.75 -2.98 11.08
CA ASP A 100 -2.75 -2.92 12.15
C ASP A 100 -1.34 -2.78 11.55
N TYR A 101 -1.07 -3.56 10.50
CA TYR A 101 0.19 -3.55 9.76
C TYR A 101 -0.02 -3.30 8.27
N ILE A 102 0.83 -2.48 7.70
CA ILE A 102 1.05 -2.41 6.26
C ILE A 102 2.17 -3.39 5.92
N VAL A 103 1.93 -4.25 4.94
CA VAL A 103 2.90 -5.24 4.48
C VAL A 103 3.43 -4.82 3.12
N PHE A 104 4.68 -4.42 3.06
CA PHE A 104 5.35 -4.09 1.80
C PHE A 104 6.08 -5.32 1.27
N GLU A 105 5.73 -5.74 0.07
CA GLU A 105 6.52 -6.72 -0.66
C GLU A 105 7.87 -6.11 -1.03
N ARG A 106 8.96 -6.77 -0.64
CA ARG A 106 10.32 -6.45 -1.07
C ARG A 106 10.85 -7.59 -1.96
N ASN A 107 12.02 -7.43 -2.56
CA ASN A 107 12.58 -8.47 -3.43
C ASN A 107 12.82 -9.78 -2.69
N ASP A 108 13.38 -9.74 -1.49
CA ASP A 108 13.81 -10.92 -0.74
C ASP A 108 13.00 -11.19 0.54
N TYR A 109 12.13 -10.26 0.96
CA TYR A 109 11.39 -10.36 2.21
C TYR A 109 10.08 -9.55 2.16
N TRP A 110 9.26 -9.73 3.19
CA TRP A 110 8.09 -8.92 3.48
C TRP A 110 8.42 -7.98 4.63
N LEU A 111 8.18 -6.69 4.45
CA LEU A 111 8.36 -5.68 5.50
C LEU A 111 6.99 -5.32 6.09
N LEU A 112 6.75 -5.74 7.33
CA LEU A 112 5.55 -5.38 8.08
C LEU A 112 5.84 -4.14 8.90
N VAL A 113 4.97 -3.15 8.81
CA VAL A 113 5.13 -1.85 9.46
C VAL A 113 3.86 -1.50 10.20
N ASN A 114 3.97 -1.11 11.47
CA ASN A 114 2.85 -0.57 12.20
C ASN A 114 2.27 0.64 11.45
N ARG A 115 0.98 0.57 11.10
CA ARG A 115 0.32 1.60 10.28
C ARG A 115 0.29 2.97 10.96
N GLU A 116 0.04 3.00 12.27
CA GLU A 116 -0.04 4.27 13.02
C GLU A 116 1.32 4.96 13.09
N GLU A 117 2.39 4.21 13.33
CA GLU A 117 3.75 4.76 13.31
C GLU A 117 4.13 5.29 11.92
N LEU A 118 3.73 4.59 10.86
CA LEU A 118 3.94 5.06 9.48
C LEU A 118 3.19 6.36 9.23
N LEU A 119 1.93 6.44 9.66
CA LEU A 119 1.11 7.65 9.54
C LEU A 119 1.74 8.83 10.28
N GLU A 120 2.16 8.64 11.53
CA GLU A 120 2.82 9.67 12.34
C GLU A 120 4.10 10.18 11.67
N ARG A 121 4.91 9.27 11.14
CA ARG A 121 6.14 9.64 10.43
C ARG A 121 5.84 10.47 9.20
N VAL A 122 4.89 10.07 8.38
CA VAL A 122 4.49 10.79 7.17
C VAL A 122 3.97 12.18 7.53
N GLU A 123 3.06 12.29 8.48
CA GLU A 123 2.48 13.57 8.90
C GLU A 123 3.53 14.53 9.48
N SER A 124 4.44 14.03 10.30
CA SER A 124 5.55 14.80 10.86
C SER A 124 6.44 15.39 9.76
N LYS A 125 6.87 14.58 8.82
CA LYS A 125 7.75 15.00 7.72
C LYS A 125 7.08 15.93 6.71
N LEU A 126 5.81 15.73 6.40
CA LEU A 126 5.04 16.62 5.56
C LEU A 126 4.90 18.02 6.20
N LYS A 127 4.68 18.09 7.51
CA LYS A 127 4.61 19.38 8.24
C LYS A 127 5.94 20.12 8.24
N GLU A 128 7.06 19.41 8.35
CA GLU A 128 8.41 19.98 8.33
C GLU A 128 8.79 20.57 6.97
N LYS A 129 8.24 20.07 5.87
CA LYS A 129 8.66 20.42 4.50
C LYS A 129 7.76 21.42 3.77
N ASN A 130 6.85 22.13 4.41
CA ASN A 130 5.93 23.04 3.70
C ASN A 130 5.43 22.41 2.38
N TYR A 131 4.37 21.70 2.43
CA TYR A 131 3.68 20.94 1.37
C TYR A 131 3.84 21.48 -0.06
N GLU A 132 4.93 21.15 -0.72
CA GLU A 132 5.08 21.38 -2.15
C GLU A 132 4.51 20.21 -2.94
N LYS A 133 3.72 20.51 -3.96
CA LYS A 133 3.23 19.48 -4.88
C LYS A 133 4.38 19.00 -5.77
N GLY A 134 4.65 17.69 -5.72
CA GLY A 134 5.72 17.12 -6.55
C GLY A 134 5.93 15.64 -6.30
N LYS A 135 6.87 15.04 -7.03
CA LYS A 135 7.26 13.62 -6.89
C LYS A 135 8.46 13.42 -5.96
N GLY A 136 8.72 14.38 -5.09
CA GLY A 136 9.81 14.29 -4.12
C GLY A 136 9.44 13.50 -2.89
N VAL A 137 10.47 13.13 -2.13
CA VAL A 137 10.31 12.47 -0.83
C VAL A 137 9.56 13.40 0.13
N TYR A 138 8.52 12.89 0.77
CA TYR A 138 7.62 13.63 1.66
C TYR A 138 6.95 14.85 1.03
N GLN A 139 6.84 14.89 -0.29
CA GLN A 139 6.08 15.89 -1.02
C GLN A 139 4.76 15.30 -1.49
N ILE A 140 3.68 16.08 -1.43
CA ILE A 140 2.38 15.65 -1.90
C ILE A 140 2.34 15.67 -3.43
N TYR A 141 2.08 14.51 -4.01
CA TYR A 141 1.78 14.36 -5.43
C TYR A 141 0.28 14.09 -5.61
N GLN A 142 -0.35 14.87 -6.47
CA GLN A 142 -1.75 14.69 -6.87
C GLN A 142 -1.80 14.57 -8.39
N ARG A 143 -2.35 13.47 -8.88
CA ARG A 143 -2.50 13.23 -10.30
C ARG A 143 -3.56 14.16 -10.89
N GLU A 144 -3.32 14.67 -12.09
CA GLU A 144 -4.27 15.54 -12.79
C GLU A 144 -5.63 14.83 -12.97
N GLY A 145 -6.72 15.55 -12.70
CA GLY A 145 -8.08 15.04 -12.79
C GLY A 145 -8.47 14.01 -11.73
N ARG A 146 -7.64 13.79 -10.68
CA ARG A 146 -7.90 12.87 -9.58
C ARG A 146 -7.82 13.58 -8.23
N GLN A 147 -8.46 13.01 -7.22
CA GLN A 147 -8.49 13.56 -5.85
C GLN A 147 -7.44 12.92 -4.94
N ASP A 148 -6.79 11.86 -5.38
CA ASP A 148 -5.80 11.14 -4.57
C ASP A 148 -4.57 12.00 -4.29
N LYS A 149 -4.08 11.87 -3.05
CA LYS A 149 -2.84 12.51 -2.57
C LYS A 149 -1.90 11.43 -2.06
N ILE A 150 -0.77 11.32 -2.71
CA ILE A 150 0.25 10.33 -2.40
C ILE A 150 1.59 11.00 -2.15
N THR A 151 2.45 10.37 -1.40
CA THR A 151 3.83 10.82 -1.17
C THR A 151 4.80 9.64 -1.23
N LEU A 152 6.04 9.93 -1.58
CA LEU A 152 7.15 8.98 -1.50
C LEU A 152 7.76 9.01 -0.10
N VAL A 153 7.88 7.83 0.51
CA VAL A 153 8.51 7.64 1.82
C VAL A 153 9.71 6.72 1.66
N PRO A 154 10.92 7.12 2.05
CA PRO A 154 12.08 6.26 1.94
C PRO A 154 11.93 4.98 2.75
N TYR A 155 12.24 3.82 2.17
CA TYR A 155 12.23 2.56 2.91
C TYR A 155 13.19 2.55 4.09
N LYS A 156 14.33 3.25 3.99
CA LYS A 156 15.24 3.43 5.14
C LYS A 156 14.57 4.10 6.34
N ASP A 157 13.64 5.05 6.11
CA ASP A 157 12.90 5.69 7.18
C ASP A 157 11.82 4.76 7.75
N ILE A 158 11.17 3.98 6.89
CA ILE A 158 10.19 2.96 7.29
C ILE A 158 10.87 1.88 8.14
N GLU A 159 12.04 1.40 7.73
CA GLU A 159 12.79 0.38 8.46
C GLU A 159 13.35 0.88 9.80
N ASN A 160 13.42 2.18 10.02
CA ASN A 160 13.81 2.80 11.28
C ASN A 160 12.64 3.05 12.25
N LEU A 161 11.41 2.70 11.89
CA LEU A 161 10.28 2.71 12.83
C LEU A 161 10.46 1.65 13.91
N LYS A 162 9.76 1.81 15.03
CA LYS A 162 9.96 0.93 16.20
C LYS A 162 9.32 -0.44 16.01
N ASP A 163 8.08 -0.46 15.53
CA ASP A 163 7.31 -1.69 15.34
C ASP A 163 7.33 -2.12 13.87
N ILE A 164 8.39 -2.80 13.50
CA ILE A 164 8.55 -3.44 12.20
C ILE A 164 8.88 -4.91 12.36
N LYS A 165 8.55 -5.71 11.34
CA LYS A 165 8.91 -7.13 11.23
C LYS A 165 9.37 -7.41 9.82
N LYS A 166 10.38 -8.26 9.68
CA LYS A 166 10.82 -8.80 8.38
C LYS A 166 10.54 -10.28 8.34
N LEU A 167 9.77 -10.72 7.36
CA LEU A 167 9.43 -12.11 7.15
C LEU A 167 9.96 -12.58 5.79
N ASP A 168 10.45 -13.81 5.74
CA ASP A 168 10.99 -14.39 4.50
C ASP A 168 9.91 -14.56 3.42
N LYS A 169 10.34 -14.44 2.16
CA LYS A 169 9.49 -14.71 1.00
C LYS A 169 9.31 -16.19 0.72
#